data_b95a7d1092dd8eea845e733ec8c1439e
#
_entry.id   b95a7d1092dd8eea845e733ec8c1439e
#
_cell.length_a   1.000
_cell.length_b   1.000
_cell.length_c   1.000
_cell.angle_alpha   90.00
_cell.angle_beta   90.00
_cell.angle_gamma   90.00
#
_symmetry.space_group_name_H-M   'P 1'
#
loop_
_entity.id
_entity.type
_entity.pdbx_description
1 polymer ?
#
loop_
_entity_poly.entity_id
_entity_poly.type
_entity_poly.pdbx_seq_one_letter_code
_entity_poly.pdbx_strand_id
1 'polypeptide(L)'
;VHDEYGYWDTTQKFVDTMNAVADQNRTHKVRLEAPFSLLSKYHEIEIMKELGRVDDLASTLTCYNPNEEGESCGECPSCSERIMNFAKANVVDPVKYSKNIPWSELIEKYTGIR
;
A
#
# COMPACT_ATOMS: atom_id res chain seq x y z
N VAL A 1 1.12 7.98 3.15
CA VAL A 1 1.28 7.28 1.86
C VAL A 1 0.84 8.19 0.73
N HIS A 2 1.68 8.33 -0.27
CA HIS A 2 1.35 9.12 -1.44
C HIS A 2 0.32 8.36 -2.30
N ASP A 3 -0.81 9.00 -2.56
CA ASP A 3 -1.92 8.41 -3.31
C ASP A 3 -2.04 9.08 -4.68
N GLU A 4 -1.76 8.31 -5.73
CA GLU A 4 -1.88 8.78 -7.11
C GLU A 4 -3.32 9.10 -7.50
N TYR A 5 -4.29 8.53 -6.79
CA TYR A 5 -5.72 8.71 -7.10
C TYR A 5 -6.34 9.89 -6.36
N GLY A 6 -5.52 10.63 -5.58
CA GLY A 6 -5.92 11.94 -5.05
C GLY A 6 -6.93 11.92 -3.91
N TYR A 7 -6.96 10.88 -3.10
CA TYR A 7 -7.83 10.87 -1.92
C TYR A 7 -7.38 11.94 -0.91
N TRP A 8 -8.30 12.82 -0.54
CA TRP A 8 -7.99 13.93 0.36
C TRP A 8 -7.62 13.49 1.77
N ASP A 9 -8.11 12.33 2.20
CA ASP A 9 -7.86 11.79 3.54
C ASP A 9 -6.56 11.00 3.67
N THR A 10 -5.76 10.94 2.60
CA THR A 10 -4.44 10.30 2.61
C THR A 10 -3.30 11.32 2.65
N THR A 11 -3.62 12.59 2.94
CA THR A 11 -2.65 13.69 2.92
C THR A 11 -2.12 14.02 4.31
N GLN A 12 -0.92 14.59 4.37
CA GLN A 12 -0.37 15.12 5.62
C GLN A 12 -1.25 16.24 6.17
N LYS A 13 -1.85 17.04 5.29
CA LYS A 13 -2.79 18.09 5.70
C LYS A 13 -3.99 17.51 6.45
N PHE A 14 -4.51 16.37 6.01
CA PHE A 14 -5.60 15.69 6.72
C PHE A 14 -5.17 15.28 8.12
N VAL A 15 -3.99 14.66 8.25
CA VAL A 15 -3.46 14.22 9.55
C VAL A 15 -3.28 15.43 10.48
N ASP A 16 -2.71 16.52 9.98
CA ASP A 16 -2.50 17.74 10.76
C ASP A 16 -3.82 18.33 11.23
N THR A 17 -4.83 18.35 10.37
CA THR A 17 -6.16 18.84 10.70
C THR A 17 -6.83 17.98 11.76
N MET A 18 -6.72 16.64 11.64
CA MET A 18 -7.27 15.72 12.64
C MET A 18 -6.56 15.87 13.98
N ASN A 19 -5.25 16.15 13.99
CA ASN A 19 -4.53 16.43 15.22
C ASN A 19 -5.01 17.73 15.87
N ALA A 20 -5.35 18.75 15.09
CA ALA A 20 -5.93 19.98 15.63
C ALA A 20 -7.27 19.70 16.32
N VAL A 21 -8.08 18.80 15.75
CA VAL A 21 -9.34 18.36 16.39
C VAL A 21 -9.05 17.58 17.68
N ALA A 22 -8.13 16.62 17.61
CA ALA A 22 -7.78 15.79 18.76
C ALA A 22 -7.20 16.59 19.93
N ASP A 23 -6.49 17.68 19.64
CA ASP A 23 -5.91 18.57 20.66
C ASP A 23 -6.97 19.26 21.50
N GLN A 24 -8.23 19.29 21.07
CA GLN A 24 -9.33 19.84 21.83
C GLN A 24 -9.79 18.91 22.96
N ASN A 25 -9.34 17.67 22.99
CA ASN A 25 -9.68 16.74 24.05
C ASN A 25 -9.00 17.16 25.36
N ARG A 26 -9.80 17.33 26.41
CA ARG A 26 -9.30 17.81 27.71
C ARG A 26 -8.82 16.70 28.63
N THR A 27 -9.31 15.48 28.42
CA THR A 27 -9.05 14.36 29.35
C THR A 27 -7.88 13.49 28.90
N HIS A 28 -7.73 13.27 27.60
CA HIS A 28 -6.67 12.44 27.05
C HIS A 28 -6.01 13.13 25.87
N LYS A 29 -4.70 13.14 25.86
CA LYS A 29 -3.94 13.63 24.72
C LYS A 29 -3.71 12.46 23.78
N VAL A 30 -4.31 12.53 22.60
CA VAL A 30 -4.15 11.54 21.51
C VAL A 30 -3.54 12.25 20.33
N ARG A 31 -2.52 11.62 19.75
CA ARG A 31 -1.89 12.14 18.55
C ARG A 31 -1.94 11.12 17.44
N LEU A 32 -2.39 11.55 16.27
CA LEU A 32 -2.38 10.75 15.06
C LEU A 32 -1.03 10.89 14.37
N GLU A 33 -0.47 9.79 13.96
CA GLU A 33 0.79 9.78 13.22
C GLU A 33 0.64 8.99 11.93
N ALA A 34 1.26 9.49 10.87
CA ALA A 34 1.31 8.82 9.58
C ALA A 34 2.77 8.82 9.12
N PRO A 35 3.60 7.91 9.67
CA PRO A 35 5.05 7.94 9.44
C PRO A 35 5.44 7.71 7.99
N PHE A 36 4.55 7.14 7.17
CA PHE A 36 4.81 6.88 5.76
C PHE A 36 4.11 7.85 4.81
N SER A 37 3.55 8.96 5.32
CA SER A 37 2.76 9.89 4.51
C SER A 37 3.52 10.49 3.32
N LEU A 38 4.84 10.58 3.40
CA LEU A 38 5.69 11.11 2.33
C LEU A 38 6.35 10.02 1.49
N LEU A 39 6.03 8.76 1.76
CA LEU A 39 6.57 7.62 1.04
C LEU A 39 5.51 7.01 0.12
N SER A 40 5.96 6.39 -0.97
CA SER A 40 5.09 5.59 -1.83
C SER A 40 5.00 4.17 -1.31
N LYS A 41 4.05 3.40 -1.83
CA LYS A 41 3.96 1.96 -1.55
C LYS A 41 5.25 1.23 -1.95
N TYR A 42 5.92 1.70 -3.00
CA TYR A 42 7.22 1.15 -3.40
C TYR A 42 8.22 1.21 -2.25
N HIS A 43 8.31 2.36 -1.58
CA HIS A 43 9.23 2.54 -0.46
C HIS A 43 8.87 1.65 0.73
N GLU A 44 7.58 1.47 0.99
CA GLU A 44 7.12 0.59 2.06
C GLU A 44 7.50 -0.87 1.79
N ILE A 45 7.39 -1.31 0.53
CA ILE A 45 7.80 -2.67 0.13
C ILE A 45 9.31 -2.83 0.28
N GLU A 46 10.09 -1.82 -0.11
CA GLU A 46 11.55 -1.83 0.07
C GLU A 46 11.94 -1.95 1.54
N ILE A 47 11.24 -1.25 2.42
CA ILE A 47 11.46 -1.39 3.87
C ILE A 47 11.20 -2.83 4.32
N MET A 48 10.10 -3.45 3.87
CA MET A 48 9.79 -4.83 4.23
C MET A 48 10.84 -5.81 3.69
N LYS A 49 11.39 -5.55 2.51
CA LYS A 49 12.49 -6.35 1.97
C LYS A 49 13.71 -6.29 2.87
N GLU A 50 14.11 -5.09 3.29
CA GLU A 50 15.26 -4.90 4.18
C GLU A 50 15.07 -5.57 5.53
N LEU A 51 13.83 -5.59 6.03
CA LEU A 51 13.50 -6.25 7.28
C LEU A 51 13.37 -7.78 7.13
N GLY A 52 13.38 -8.30 5.91
CA GLY A 52 13.17 -9.72 5.65
C GLY A 52 11.75 -10.18 5.97
N ARG A 53 10.76 -9.29 5.86
CA ARG A 53 9.38 -9.54 6.30
C ARG A 53 8.35 -9.42 5.17
N VAL A 54 8.75 -9.57 3.91
CA VAL A 54 7.84 -9.47 2.76
C VAL A 54 6.66 -10.45 2.87
N ASP A 55 6.92 -11.65 3.36
CA ASP A 55 5.88 -12.67 3.48
C ASP A 55 4.74 -12.26 4.42
N ASP A 56 4.99 -11.37 5.36
CA ASP A 56 3.96 -10.86 6.26
C ASP A 56 2.91 -10.04 5.52
N LEU A 57 3.24 -9.53 4.34
CA LEU A 57 2.31 -8.78 3.50
C LEU A 57 1.19 -9.66 2.94
N ALA A 58 1.31 -10.99 3.05
CA ALA A 58 0.22 -11.91 2.72
C ALA A 58 -1.02 -11.69 3.59
N SER A 59 -0.85 -11.12 4.77
CA SER A 59 -1.93 -10.81 5.71
C SER A 59 -2.61 -9.47 5.46
N THR A 60 -2.20 -8.74 4.42
CA THR A 60 -2.76 -7.43 4.10
C THR A 60 -3.79 -7.52 2.98
N LEU A 61 -4.76 -6.63 2.99
CA LEU A 61 -5.77 -6.53 1.95
C LEU A 61 -5.86 -5.09 1.48
N THR A 62 -5.60 -4.88 0.20
CA THR A 62 -5.68 -3.56 -0.45
C THR A 62 -6.90 -3.46 -1.37
N CYS A 63 -7.34 -4.58 -1.91
CA CYS A 63 -8.41 -4.64 -2.91
C CYS A 63 -9.74 -4.12 -2.39
N TYR A 64 -10.44 -3.30 -3.19
CA TYR A 64 -11.78 -2.81 -2.88
C TYR A 64 -12.89 -3.79 -3.28
N ASN A 65 -12.57 -4.84 -4.04
CA ASN A 65 -13.55 -5.79 -4.54
C ASN A 65 -13.03 -7.23 -4.46
N PRO A 66 -12.68 -7.72 -3.27
CA PRO A 66 -12.23 -9.10 -3.12
C PRO A 66 -13.40 -10.07 -3.35
N ASN A 67 -13.09 -11.29 -3.77
CA ASN A 67 -14.11 -12.32 -3.90
C ASN A 67 -14.47 -12.93 -2.54
N GLU A 68 -15.39 -13.90 -2.53
CA GLU A 68 -15.84 -14.55 -1.30
C GLU A 68 -14.73 -15.26 -0.53
N GLU A 69 -13.68 -15.68 -1.23
CA GLU A 69 -12.53 -16.36 -0.66
C GLU A 69 -11.46 -15.39 -0.15
N GLY A 70 -11.70 -14.07 -0.27
CA GLY A 70 -10.77 -13.05 0.17
C GLY A 70 -9.64 -12.78 -0.80
N GLU A 71 -9.72 -13.29 -2.04
CA GLU A 71 -8.71 -13.03 -3.05
C GLU A 71 -8.92 -11.67 -3.71
N SER A 72 -7.81 -10.97 -3.97
CA SER A 72 -7.84 -9.64 -4.59
C SER A 72 -8.21 -9.74 -6.07
N CYS A 73 -8.99 -8.76 -6.57
CA CYS A 73 -9.49 -8.80 -7.95
C CYS A 73 -8.41 -8.60 -9.02
N GLY A 74 -7.32 -7.91 -8.69
CA GLY A 74 -6.25 -7.61 -9.63
C GLY A 74 -6.58 -6.54 -10.68
N GLU A 75 -7.74 -5.90 -10.59
CA GLU A 75 -8.24 -4.98 -11.62
C GLU A 75 -8.62 -3.59 -11.09
N CYS A 76 -9.01 -3.48 -9.82
CA CYS A 76 -9.40 -2.18 -9.28
C CYS A 76 -8.17 -1.24 -9.20
N PRO A 77 -8.37 0.09 -9.09
CA PRO A 77 -7.26 1.03 -9.01
C PRO A 77 -6.28 0.70 -7.88
N SER A 78 -6.79 0.25 -6.75
CA SER A 78 -5.98 -0.12 -5.60
C SER A 78 -5.10 -1.33 -5.88
N CYS A 79 -5.65 -2.37 -6.52
CA CYS A 79 -4.89 -3.53 -6.96
C CYS A 79 -3.84 -3.15 -7.99
N SER A 80 -4.22 -2.33 -8.98
CA SER A 80 -3.29 -1.90 -10.04
C SER A 80 -2.08 -1.17 -9.46
N GLU A 81 -2.32 -0.28 -8.50
CA GLU A 81 -1.24 0.43 -7.81
C GLU A 81 -0.36 -0.53 -7.01
N ARG A 82 -0.96 -1.45 -6.28
CA ARG A 82 -0.24 -2.44 -5.49
C ARG A 82 0.65 -3.32 -6.38
N ILE A 83 0.09 -3.87 -7.44
CA ILE A 83 0.81 -4.74 -8.39
C ILE A 83 2.00 -3.99 -8.99
N MET A 84 1.77 -2.76 -9.45
CA MET A 84 2.82 -1.93 -10.03
C MET A 84 3.98 -1.71 -9.05
N ASN A 85 3.68 -1.38 -7.81
CA ASN A 85 4.71 -1.09 -6.82
C ASN A 85 5.49 -2.34 -6.40
N PHE A 86 4.83 -3.50 -6.29
CA PHE A 86 5.52 -4.77 -6.07
C PHE A 86 6.45 -5.10 -7.24
N ALA A 87 5.98 -4.93 -8.47
CA ALA A 87 6.80 -5.17 -9.65
C ALA A 87 8.02 -4.25 -9.70
N LYS A 88 7.85 -2.96 -9.39
CA LYS A 88 8.96 -1.99 -9.30
C LYS A 88 9.99 -2.40 -8.24
N ALA A 89 9.55 -3.02 -7.17
CA ALA A 89 10.43 -3.49 -6.10
C ALA A 89 11.06 -4.84 -6.39
N ASN A 90 10.81 -5.42 -7.56
CA ASN A 90 11.30 -6.74 -7.95
C ASN A 90 10.84 -7.84 -6.96
N VAL A 91 9.58 -7.76 -6.56
CA VAL A 91 8.98 -8.68 -5.60
C VAL A 91 7.66 -9.19 -6.16
N VAL A 92 7.42 -10.49 -6.04
CA VAL A 92 6.10 -11.08 -6.30
C VAL A 92 5.26 -10.88 -5.05
N ASP A 93 4.07 -10.29 -5.21
CA ASP A 93 3.17 -10.06 -4.10
C ASP A 93 2.74 -11.41 -3.48
N PRO A 94 2.88 -11.60 -2.18
CA PRO A 94 2.45 -12.84 -1.53
C PRO A 94 0.94 -12.99 -1.38
N VAL A 95 0.17 -11.94 -1.64
CA VAL A 95 -1.30 -11.98 -1.61
C VAL A 95 -1.83 -12.77 -2.81
N LYS A 96 -2.92 -13.50 -2.60
CA LYS A 96 -3.58 -14.23 -3.69
C LYS A 96 -4.49 -13.32 -4.49
N TYR A 97 -4.42 -13.46 -5.80
CA TYR A 97 -5.29 -12.77 -6.76
C TYR A 97 -6.23 -13.77 -7.42
N SER A 98 -7.46 -13.33 -7.70
CA SER A 98 -8.45 -14.17 -8.36
C SER A 98 -8.21 -14.36 -9.86
N LYS A 99 -7.21 -13.66 -10.39
CA LYS A 99 -6.77 -13.82 -11.78
C LYS A 99 -5.25 -14.02 -11.82
N ASN A 100 -4.76 -14.49 -12.95
CA ASN A 100 -3.32 -14.64 -13.15
C ASN A 100 -2.65 -13.27 -13.33
N ILE A 101 -1.63 -12.99 -12.54
CA ILE A 101 -0.84 -11.76 -12.65
C ILE A 101 0.49 -12.12 -13.32
N PRO A 102 0.83 -11.50 -14.46
CA PRO A 102 2.08 -11.83 -15.18
C PRO A 102 3.29 -11.16 -14.54
N TRP A 103 3.67 -11.64 -13.36
CA TRP A 103 4.71 -11.03 -12.53
C TRP A 103 6.06 -10.89 -13.25
N SER A 104 6.50 -11.94 -13.98
CA SER A 104 7.78 -11.89 -14.69
C SER A 104 7.83 -10.77 -15.72
N GLU A 105 6.75 -10.62 -16.48
CA GLU A 105 6.65 -9.58 -17.50
C GLU A 105 6.60 -8.18 -16.87
N LEU A 106 5.85 -8.04 -15.79
CA LEU A 106 5.71 -6.76 -15.09
C LEU A 106 7.02 -6.34 -14.43
N ILE A 107 7.71 -7.26 -13.80
CA ILE A 107 9.01 -6.98 -13.18
C ILE A 107 10.01 -6.55 -14.25
N GLU A 108 10.06 -7.24 -15.36
CA GLU A 108 10.94 -6.85 -16.48
C GLU A 108 10.59 -5.46 -17.00
N LYS A 109 9.30 -5.18 -17.15
CA LYS A 109 8.82 -3.87 -17.63
C LYS A 109 9.27 -2.72 -16.73
N TYR A 110 9.18 -2.89 -15.42
CA TYR A 110 9.44 -1.80 -14.47
C TYR A 110 10.88 -1.72 -13.98
N THR A 111 11.64 -2.81 -14.03
CA THR A 111 13.00 -2.86 -13.51
C THR A 111 14.06 -3.10 -14.57
N GLY A 112 13.68 -3.67 -15.71
CA GLY A 112 14.63 -4.15 -16.71
C GLY A 112 15.32 -5.46 -16.31
N ILE A 113 14.94 -6.08 -15.22
CA ILE A 113 15.51 -7.33 -14.71
C ILE A 113 14.69 -8.52 -15.25
N ARG A 114 15.39 -9.50 -15.79
CA ARG A 114 14.78 -10.72 -16.30
C ARG A 114 14.89 -11.87 -15.31
#